data_b246db52e46c705db93ee4a28fe5a8aa
#
_entry.id   b246db52e46c705db93ee4a28fe5a8aa
#
_cell.length_a   1.000
_cell.length_b   1.000
_cell.length_c   1.000
_cell.angle_alpha   90.00
_cell.angle_beta   90.00
_cell.angle_gamma   90.00
#
_symmetry.space_group_name_H-M   'P 1'
#
loop_
_entity.id
_entity.type
_entity.pdbx_description
1 polymer ?
#
loop_
_entity_poly.entity_id
_entity_poly.type
_entity_poly.pdbx_seq_one_letter_code
_entity_poly.pdbx_strand_id
1 'polypeptide(L)'
;MEAYIVAGYRSAVGKAKRGGFKNYRTDDLAVDVIKHLASQVPELDTTKVDDVIVGCANPEGEQGLQVARLISARALGKEVPGVTINRYCASGLEAISMAVSKVRAGFGHIFVAGGIESMSLIPMTGYKLSPSYKANQENMNYHIGMGHTAEAVAEKYKISREASDQFSYESHQKAANAIEKGLFKDEIVPVTVEEVFVQDGKKVSKSHTVDMDEGVRRETTVEALSKLRPAFKLGGIVTAGSSSQMSDGAAFVLVMSEEMFKQLGVKPIARMVTCTSGGVDPLYMGIGPVEAIPKALSQAGLKLSDIEQTELNEAFACQALAVIQESGLNPDTVNVNGGAIALGHPLGCTGAKLSIQLLNEMKRRNQKYGMVTACVGGGQGIAGIYERL
;
A
#
# COMPACT_ATOMS: atom_id res chain seq x y z
N MET A 1 5.19 11.63 24.39
CA MET A 1 6.33 10.91 23.81
C MET A 1 6.27 11.04 22.30
N GLU A 2 7.37 11.18 21.57
CA GLU A 2 7.33 11.22 20.11
C GLU A 2 7.69 9.84 19.52
N ALA A 3 7.20 9.57 18.32
CA ALA A 3 7.36 8.30 17.63
C ALA A 3 8.13 8.48 16.31
N TYR A 4 9.04 7.58 16.04
CA TYR A 4 9.94 7.64 14.90
C TYR A 4 9.95 6.34 14.12
N ILE A 5 10.06 6.44 12.80
CA ILE A 5 10.32 5.30 11.92
C ILE A 5 11.83 5.14 11.81
N VAL A 6 12.33 3.97 12.14
CA VAL A 6 13.78 3.68 12.15
C VAL A 6 14.21 2.75 11.02
N ALA A 7 13.30 1.95 10.49
CA ALA A 7 13.54 1.08 9.34
C ALA A 7 12.22 0.80 8.60
N GLY A 8 12.30 0.44 7.32
CA GLY A 8 11.16 0.02 6.54
C GLY A 8 11.56 -0.80 5.33
N TYR A 9 10.91 -1.96 5.14
CA TYR A 9 11.18 -2.89 4.04
C TYR A 9 9.88 -3.50 3.52
N ARG A 10 9.91 -3.92 2.26
CA ARG A 10 8.79 -4.58 1.59
C ARG A 10 9.25 -5.77 0.75
N SER A 11 8.34 -6.65 0.45
CA SER A 11 8.55 -7.57 -0.66
C SER A 11 8.49 -6.82 -2.00
N ALA A 12 8.95 -7.46 -3.06
CA ALA A 12 8.48 -7.10 -4.38
C ALA A 12 6.95 -7.25 -4.44
N VAL A 13 6.31 -6.54 -5.37
CA VAL A 13 4.88 -6.72 -5.66
C VAL A 13 4.71 -7.76 -6.75
N GLY A 14 4.09 -8.88 -6.40
CA GLY A 14 3.80 -9.97 -7.32
C GLY A 14 2.51 -9.72 -8.10
N LYS A 15 2.45 -10.16 -9.36
CA LYS A 15 1.20 -10.21 -10.12
C LYS A 15 0.29 -11.30 -9.58
N ALA A 16 -0.93 -10.94 -9.17
CA ALA A 16 -1.88 -11.93 -8.69
C ALA A 16 -2.14 -13.03 -9.75
N LYS A 17 -2.18 -14.29 -9.28
CA LYS A 17 -2.44 -15.52 -10.05
C LYS A 17 -1.39 -15.89 -11.13
N ARG A 18 -0.38 -15.05 -11.36
CA ARG A 18 0.60 -15.26 -12.43
C ARG A 18 2.04 -14.99 -11.99
N GLY A 19 2.25 -14.18 -10.95
CA GLY A 19 3.55 -13.79 -10.45
C GLY A 19 4.19 -14.83 -9.53
N GLY A 20 5.37 -14.50 -9.05
CA GLY A 20 6.18 -15.38 -8.21
C GLY A 20 5.57 -15.71 -6.87
N PHE A 21 4.65 -14.86 -6.35
CA PHE A 21 3.97 -15.09 -5.07
C PHE A 21 2.58 -15.76 -5.21
N LYS A 22 2.16 -16.16 -6.41
CA LYS A 22 0.80 -16.68 -6.68
C LYS A 22 0.34 -17.83 -5.78
N ASN A 23 1.28 -18.66 -5.30
CA ASN A 23 1.04 -19.79 -4.40
C ASN A 23 1.75 -19.61 -3.04
N TYR A 24 2.39 -18.48 -2.81
CA TYR A 24 3.12 -18.19 -1.58
C TYR A 24 2.20 -17.60 -0.54
N ARG A 25 2.15 -18.20 0.64
CA ARG A 25 1.28 -17.71 1.73
C ARG A 25 1.70 -16.32 2.17
N THR A 26 0.72 -15.46 2.39
CA THR A 26 0.97 -14.06 2.76
C THR A 26 1.57 -13.93 4.16
N ASP A 27 1.21 -14.83 5.07
CA ASP A 27 1.80 -14.89 6.41
C ASP A 27 3.28 -15.30 6.35
N ASP A 28 3.68 -16.19 5.45
CA ASP A 28 5.10 -16.54 5.20
C ASP A 28 5.85 -15.32 4.65
N LEU A 29 5.27 -14.66 3.64
CA LEU A 29 5.84 -13.45 3.03
C LEU A 29 6.05 -12.34 4.06
N ALA A 30 5.09 -12.13 4.96
CA ALA A 30 5.20 -11.17 6.04
C ALA A 30 6.32 -11.53 7.03
N VAL A 31 6.43 -12.82 7.38
CA VAL A 31 7.51 -13.32 8.26
C VAL A 31 8.88 -13.05 7.67
N ASP A 32 9.07 -13.29 6.36
CA ASP A 32 10.34 -13.03 5.67
C ASP A 32 10.70 -11.54 5.70
N VAL A 33 9.73 -10.66 5.40
CA VAL A 33 9.95 -9.20 5.43
C VAL A 33 10.25 -8.71 6.84
N ILE A 34 9.52 -9.17 7.88
CA ILE A 34 9.74 -8.74 9.25
C ILE A 34 11.07 -9.27 9.82
N LYS A 35 11.45 -10.50 9.49
CA LYS A 35 12.78 -11.03 9.89
C LYS A 35 13.90 -10.22 9.26
N HIS A 36 13.77 -9.86 7.99
CA HIS A 36 14.73 -8.98 7.33
C HIS A 36 14.76 -7.61 8.02
N LEU A 37 13.59 -6.99 8.26
CA LEU A 37 13.47 -5.71 8.96
C LEU A 37 14.18 -5.74 10.32
N ALA A 38 13.95 -6.77 11.13
CA ALA A 38 14.58 -6.94 12.44
C ALA A 38 16.10 -7.12 12.31
N SER A 39 16.58 -7.84 11.30
CA SER A 39 18.02 -8.05 11.09
C SER A 39 18.79 -6.77 10.73
N GLN A 40 18.09 -5.73 10.26
CA GLN A 40 18.70 -4.43 9.98
C GLN A 40 18.92 -3.57 11.24
N VAL A 41 18.43 -4.03 12.38
CA VAL A 41 18.64 -3.43 13.71
C VAL A 41 19.15 -4.53 14.65
N PRO A 42 20.44 -4.91 14.55
CA PRO A 42 21.00 -6.05 15.29
C PRO A 42 20.91 -5.94 16.82
N GLU A 43 20.83 -4.70 17.32
CA GLU A 43 20.71 -4.41 18.76
C GLU A 43 19.28 -4.63 19.29
N LEU A 44 18.30 -4.84 18.40
CA LEU A 44 16.92 -5.07 18.75
C LEU A 44 16.73 -6.47 19.33
N ASP A 45 16.38 -6.56 20.62
CA ASP A 45 15.77 -7.76 21.17
C ASP A 45 14.33 -7.86 20.65
N THR A 46 14.11 -8.75 19.69
CA THR A 46 12.82 -8.90 19.01
C THR A 46 11.68 -9.25 19.97
N THR A 47 11.99 -9.89 21.11
CA THR A 47 10.99 -10.26 22.14
C THR A 47 10.47 -9.04 22.92
N LYS A 48 11.11 -7.88 22.76
CA LYS A 48 10.72 -6.60 23.39
C LYS A 48 9.82 -5.75 22.49
N VAL A 49 9.46 -6.23 21.31
CA VAL A 49 8.46 -5.56 20.47
C VAL A 49 7.10 -5.63 21.16
N ASP A 50 6.50 -4.48 21.42
CA ASP A 50 5.25 -4.36 22.17
C ASP A 50 4.04 -4.90 21.43
N ASP A 51 4.01 -4.73 20.07
CA ASP A 51 2.93 -5.26 19.24
C ASP A 51 3.31 -5.26 17.75
N VAL A 52 2.67 -6.16 16.98
CA VAL A 52 2.73 -6.19 15.51
C VAL A 52 1.35 -5.83 14.96
N ILE A 53 1.25 -4.70 14.28
CA ILE A 53 -0.02 -4.20 13.73
C ILE A 53 -0.03 -4.45 12.22
N VAL A 54 -0.87 -5.38 11.77
CA VAL A 54 -0.92 -5.81 10.37
C VAL A 54 -2.23 -5.38 9.72
N GLY A 55 -2.13 -4.51 8.73
CA GLY A 55 -3.21 -4.15 7.84
C GLY A 55 -3.50 -5.29 6.84
N CYS A 56 -4.77 -5.68 6.71
CA CYS A 56 -5.21 -6.68 5.75
C CYS A 56 -6.62 -6.32 5.27
N ALA A 57 -6.83 -6.18 3.97
CA ALA A 57 -8.11 -5.76 3.43
C ALA A 57 -9.13 -6.91 3.40
N ASN A 58 -8.68 -8.13 3.14
CA ASN A 58 -9.51 -9.33 3.11
C ASN A 58 -8.99 -10.38 4.10
N PRO A 59 -9.29 -10.25 5.41
CA PRO A 59 -8.81 -11.17 6.44
C PRO A 59 -9.61 -12.48 6.46
N GLU A 60 -9.52 -13.24 5.37
CA GLU A 60 -10.15 -14.53 5.14
C GLU A 60 -9.15 -15.59 4.69
N GLY A 61 -9.50 -16.87 4.72
CA GLY A 61 -8.65 -17.98 4.26
C GLY A 61 -7.25 -17.93 4.89
N GLU A 62 -6.21 -17.86 4.07
CA GLU A 62 -4.80 -17.80 4.49
C GLU A 62 -4.47 -16.51 5.25
N GLN A 63 -5.27 -15.47 5.10
CA GLN A 63 -5.17 -14.20 5.82
C GLN A 63 -6.17 -14.10 6.97
N GLY A 64 -6.90 -15.19 7.22
CA GLY A 64 -7.99 -15.26 8.21
C GLY A 64 -7.52 -15.36 9.64
N LEU A 65 -8.52 -15.51 10.54
CA LEU A 65 -8.35 -15.53 11.98
C LEU A 65 -7.59 -14.27 12.45
N GLN A 66 -6.61 -14.44 13.33
CA GLN A 66 -5.73 -13.35 13.76
C GLN A 66 -4.35 -13.53 13.10
N VAL A 67 -4.27 -13.27 11.79
CA VAL A 67 -3.05 -13.49 11.00
C VAL A 67 -1.85 -12.72 11.56
N ALA A 68 -2.07 -11.52 12.10
CA ALA A 68 -1.01 -10.72 12.71
C ALA A 68 -0.35 -11.45 13.89
N ARG A 69 -1.14 -12.17 14.70
CA ARG A 69 -0.60 -12.96 15.81
C ARG A 69 0.23 -14.14 15.32
N LEU A 70 -0.20 -14.80 14.26
CA LEU A 70 0.57 -15.86 13.63
C LEU A 70 1.91 -15.34 13.11
N ILE A 71 1.88 -14.20 12.43
CA ILE A 71 3.08 -13.53 11.90
C ILE A 71 4.02 -13.12 13.03
N SER A 72 3.52 -12.44 14.09
CA SER A 72 4.35 -11.95 15.20
C SER A 72 5.10 -13.08 15.90
N ALA A 73 4.38 -14.16 16.23
CA ALA A 73 4.94 -15.32 16.91
C ALA A 73 6.03 -16.03 16.10
N ARG A 74 5.88 -16.09 14.78
CA ARG A 74 6.82 -16.76 13.86
C ARG A 74 8.02 -15.89 13.50
N ALA A 75 7.81 -14.57 13.41
CA ALA A 75 8.87 -13.65 13.00
C ALA A 75 9.74 -13.18 14.17
N LEU A 76 9.14 -12.90 15.34
CA LEU A 76 9.78 -12.19 16.46
C LEU A 76 9.83 -13.02 17.75
N GLY A 77 8.86 -13.91 17.96
CA GLY A 77 8.78 -14.76 19.16
C GLY A 77 7.38 -14.83 19.75
N LYS A 78 7.13 -15.86 20.54
CA LYS A 78 5.81 -16.13 21.14
C LYS A 78 5.39 -15.06 22.17
N GLU A 79 6.31 -14.28 22.66
CA GLU A 79 6.10 -13.18 23.61
C GLU A 79 5.44 -11.96 22.94
N VAL A 80 5.63 -11.78 21.61
CA VAL A 80 5.18 -10.60 20.86
C VAL A 80 3.73 -10.76 20.41
N PRO A 81 2.80 -9.92 20.88
CA PRO A 81 1.40 -9.94 20.43
C PRO A 81 1.27 -9.47 18.98
N GLY A 82 0.07 -9.56 18.43
CA GLY A 82 -0.22 -9.07 17.09
C GLY A 82 -1.70 -8.81 16.90
N VAL A 83 -2.04 -7.73 16.18
CA VAL A 83 -3.41 -7.35 15.85
C VAL A 83 -3.58 -7.09 14.36
N THR A 84 -4.64 -7.68 13.78
CA THR A 84 -5.02 -7.44 12.39
C THR A 84 -6.05 -6.32 12.34
N ILE A 85 -5.84 -5.36 11.44
CA ILE A 85 -6.75 -4.24 11.23
C ILE A 85 -7.17 -4.15 9.76
N ASN A 86 -8.31 -3.53 9.51
CA ASN A 86 -8.84 -3.35 8.17
C ASN A 86 -9.37 -1.93 7.94
N ARG A 87 -8.73 -1.22 7.02
CA ARG A 87 -9.22 -0.01 6.35
C ARG A 87 -9.04 -0.19 4.83
N TYR A 88 -9.36 -1.37 4.30
CA TYR A 88 -9.16 -1.71 2.87
C TYR A 88 -7.78 -1.25 2.34
N CYS A 89 -7.76 -0.48 1.25
CA CYS A 89 -6.54 0.01 0.58
C CYS A 89 -5.59 0.82 1.47
N ALA A 90 -6.08 1.35 2.59
CA ALA A 90 -5.31 2.17 3.53
C ALA A 90 -4.81 1.41 4.76
N SER A 91 -5.12 0.11 4.89
CA SER A 91 -4.83 -0.65 6.11
C SER A 91 -3.37 -0.57 6.56
N GLY A 92 -2.42 -0.60 5.63
CA GLY A 92 -0.99 -0.49 5.96
C GLY A 92 -0.60 0.89 6.51
N LEU A 93 -1.17 1.98 5.96
CA LEU A 93 -0.93 3.34 6.48
C LEU A 93 -1.62 3.54 7.84
N GLU A 94 -2.82 2.99 8.01
CA GLU A 94 -3.54 2.98 9.28
C GLU A 94 -2.76 2.23 10.37
N ALA A 95 -2.17 1.07 10.03
CA ALA A 95 -1.33 0.32 10.96
C ALA A 95 -0.14 1.15 11.47
N ILE A 96 0.54 1.87 10.57
CA ILE A 96 1.64 2.78 10.94
C ILE A 96 1.12 3.90 11.84
N SER A 97 -0.01 4.52 11.49
CA SER A 97 -0.65 5.57 12.29
C SER A 97 -1.02 5.09 13.70
N MET A 98 -1.55 3.86 13.82
CA MET A 98 -1.87 3.26 15.11
C MET A 98 -0.61 3.01 15.95
N ALA A 99 0.48 2.49 15.37
CA ALA A 99 1.75 2.31 16.05
C ALA A 99 2.31 3.64 16.59
N VAL A 100 2.33 4.67 15.73
CA VAL A 100 2.74 6.02 16.13
C VAL A 100 1.87 6.57 17.26
N SER A 101 0.55 6.38 17.19
CA SER A 101 -0.39 6.82 18.21
C SER A 101 -0.19 6.09 19.55
N LYS A 102 0.07 4.77 19.52
CA LYS A 102 0.36 3.98 20.72
C LYS A 102 1.65 4.46 21.40
N VAL A 103 2.72 4.73 20.65
CA VAL A 103 3.96 5.30 21.20
C VAL A 103 3.69 6.68 21.84
N ARG A 104 2.98 7.58 21.10
CA ARG A 104 2.68 8.92 21.62
C ARG A 104 1.81 8.90 22.87
N ALA A 105 0.92 7.93 22.98
CA ALA A 105 0.06 7.73 24.16
C ALA A 105 0.77 7.00 25.32
N GLY A 106 2.00 6.51 25.15
CA GLY A 106 2.75 5.80 26.18
C GLY A 106 2.33 4.34 26.38
N PHE A 107 1.71 3.72 25.37
CA PHE A 107 1.29 2.31 25.42
C PHE A 107 2.35 1.33 24.92
N GLY A 108 3.58 1.75 24.79
CA GLY A 108 4.73 0.96 24.37
C GLY A 108 5.77 1.82 23.68
N HIS A 109 6.90 1.19 23.35
CA HIS A 109 8.08 1.85 22.81
C HIS A 109 8.52 1.33 21.45
N ILE A 110 8.17 0.07 21.10
CA ILE A 110 8.65 -0.61 19.89
C ILE A 110 7.48 -1.32 19.21
N PHE A 111 7.17 -0.94 17.99
CA PHE A 111 6.09 -1.55 17.21
C PHE A 111 6.59 -1.91 15.80
N VAL A 112 6.15 -3.06 15.30
CA VAL A 112 6.23 -3.39 13.88
C VAL A 112 4.85 -3.12 13.28
N ALA A 113 4.78 -2.27 12.26
CA ALA A 113 3.51 -1.89 11.65
C ALA A 113 3.60 -1.93 10.13
N GLY A 114 2.55 -2.39 9.49
CA GLY A 114 2.53 -2.48 8.04
C GLY A 114 1.31 -3.20 7.52
N GLY A 115 1.46 -3.94 6.43
CA GLY A 115 0.33 -4.65 5.87
C GLY A 115 0.69 -5.71 4.86
N ILE A 116 -0.29 -6.53 4.58
CA ILE A 116 -0.23 -7.68 3.69
C ILE A 116 -1.45 -7.71 2.76
N GLU A 117 -1.29 -8.33 1.60
CA GLU A 117 -2.41 -8.81 0.80
C GLU A 117 -1.96 -9.89 -0.17
N SER A 118 -2.77 -10.94 -0.32
CA SER A 118 -2.71 -11.85 -1.46
C SER A 118 -4.03 -11.82 -2.22
N MET A 119 -4.01 -11.19 -3.37
CA MET A 119 -5.14 -11.24 -4.31
C MET A 119 -5.04 -12.46 -5.25
N SER A 120 -3.98 -13.24 -5.11
CA SER A 120 -3.85 -14.58 -5.72
C SER A 120 -4.68 -15.63 -5.02
N LEU A 121 -4.54 -15.70 -3.69
CA LEU A 121 -5.16 -16.73 -2.85
C LEU A 121 -6.57 -16.32 -2.39
N ILE A 122 -6.78 -15.05 -2.10
CA ILE A 122 -8.06 -14.55 -1.59
C ILE A 122 -8.81 -13.79 -2.69
N PRO A 123 -10.06 -14.20 -3.02
CA PRO A 123 -10.90 -13.44 -3.95
C PRO A 123 -11.15 -12.01 -3.44
N MET A 124 -11.24 -11.02 -4.34
CA MET A 124 -11.45 -9.62 -3.96
C MET A 124 -12.74 -9.38 -3.15
N THR A 125 -13.75 -10.24 -3.34
CA THR A 125 -15.02 -10.19 -2.63
C THR A 125 -15.06 -11.10 -1.39
N GLY A 126 -13.93 -11.72 -1.02
CA GLY A 126 -13.85 -12.78 -0.04
C GLY A 126 -14.42 -14.10 -0.58
N TYR A 127 -14.36 -15.15 0.23
CA TYR A 127 -14.90 -16.46 -0.14
C TYR A 127 -16.42 -16.54 0.00
N LYS A 128 -17.01 -15.68 0.87
CA LYS A 128 -18.44 -15.62 1.08
C LYS A 128 -18.96 -14.20 1.02
N LEU A 129 -19.43 -13.79 -0.15
CA LEU A 129 -20.13 -12.51 -0.30
C LEU A 129 -21.50 -12.55 0.39
N SER A 130 -21.72 -11.68 1.36
CA SER A 130 -22.99 -11.58 2.10
C SER A 130 -23.35 -10.11 2.38
N PRO A 131 -23.75 -9.34 1.34
CA PRO A 131 -24.11 -7.95 1.50
C PRO A 131 -25.38 -7.78 2.34
N SER A 132 -25.44 -6.70 3.11
CA SER A 132 -26.64 -6.39 3.90
C SER A 132 -27.79 -5.94 2.99
N TYR A 133 -28.88 -6.68 3.00
CA TYR A 133 -30.09 -6.31 2.27
C TYR A 133 -30.66 -4.96 2.72
N LYS A 134 -30.68 -4.72 4.04
CA LYS A 134 -31.19 -3.47 4.61
C LYS A 134 -30.33 -2.27 4.20
N ALA A 135 -28.99 -2.41 4.27
CA ALA A 135 -28.10 -1.36 3.82
C ALA A 135 -28.26 -1.06 2.32
N ASN A 136 -28.47 -2.09 1.48
CA ASN A 136 -28.75 -1.88 0.06
C ASN A 136 -30.07 -1.16 -0.21
N GLN A 137 -31.08 -1.35 0.64
CA GLN A 137 -32.35 -0.59 0.53
C GLN A 137 -32.15 0.89 0.90
N GLU A 138 -31.28 1.20 1.85
CA GLU A 138 -30.97 2.57 2.25
C GLU A 138 -30.13 3.29 1.18
N ASN A 139 -29.09 2.63 0.68
CA ASN A 139 -28.24 3.13 -0.41
C ASN A 139 -27.55 1.96 -1.14
N MET A 140 -27.96 1.70 -2.38
CA MET A 140 -27.38 0.64 -3.21
C MET A 140 -25.88 0.81 -3.50
N ASN A 141 -25.34 2.00 -3.29
CA ASN A 141 -23.91 2.28 -3.53
C ASN A 141 -23.00 1.84 -2.37
N TYR A 142 -23.54 1.42 -1.22
CA TYR A 142 -22.72 0.94 -0.10
C TYR A 142 -21.87 -0.30 -0.47
N HIS A 143 -22.33 -1.10 -1.41
CA HIS A 143 -21.64 -2.31 -1.89
C HIS A 143 -21.24 -2.24 -3.36
N ILE A 144 -21.14 -1.02 -3.92
CA ILE A 144 -20.77 -0.83 -5.33
C ILE A 144 -19.34 -1.31 -5.61
N GLY A 145 -19.14 -1.95 -6.76
CA GLY A 145 -17.81 -2.38 -7.20
C GLY A 145 -16.89 -1.22 -7.57
N MET A 146 -15.61 -1.33 -7.24
CA MET A 146 -14.63 -0.24 -7.37
C MET A 146 -14.49 0.28 -8.80
N GLY A 147 -14.58 -0.57 -9.81
CA GLY A 147 -14.54 -0.12 -11.22
C GLY A 147 -15.73 0.77 -11.60
N HIS A 148 -16.91 0.52 -11.02
CA HIS A 148 -18.09 1.39 -11.24
C HIS A 148 -17.93 2.74 -10.54
N THR A 149 -17.29 2.77 -9.36
CA THR A 149 -16.95 4.04 -8.69
C THR A 149 -15.95 4.86 -9.51
N ALA A 150 -15.00 4.19 -10.17
CA ALA A 150 -14.03 4.86 -11.04
C ALA A 150 -14.73 5.49 -12.26
N GLU A 151 -15.68 4.78 -12.89
CA GLU A 151 -16.50 5.34 -13.97
C GLU A 151 -17.33 6.56 -13.51
N ALA A 152 -17.91 6.48 -12.31
CA ALA A 152 -18.66 7.60 -11.75
C ALA A 152 -17.77 8.84 -11.47
N VAL A 153 -16.55 8.62 -10.97
CA VAL A 153 -15.57 9.69 -10.78
C VAL A 153 -15.16 10.28 -12.11
N ALA A 154 -14.86 9.46 -13.11
CA ALA A 154 -14.50 9.93 -14.44
C ALA A 154 -15.57 10.82 -15.06
N GLU A 155 -16.83 10.40 -14.96
CA GLU A 155 -17.99 11.15 -15.46
C GLU A 155 -18.16 12.50 -14.72
N LYS A 156 -18.14 12.46 -13.37
CA LYS A 156 -18.34 13.65 -12.54
C LYS A 156 -17.24 14.71 -12.72
N TYR A 157 -15.98 14.28 -12.78
CA TYR A 157 -14.82 15.16 -12.89
C TYR A 157 -14.35 15.36 -14.34
N LYS A 158 -15.11 14.85 -15.31
CA LYS A 158 -14.85 14.99 -16.76
C LYS A 158 -13.45 14.54 -17.16
N ILE A 159 -12.98 13.46 -16.57
CA ILE A 159 -11.70 12.84 -16.96
C ILE A 159 -11.92 12.02 -18.22
N SER A 160 -11.14 12.30 -19.26
CA SER A 160 -11.27 11.59 -20.54
C SER A 160 -10.52 10.24 -20.53
N ARG A 161 -10.87 9.42 -21.53
CA ARG A 161 -10.17 8.16 -21.78
C ARG A 161 -8.70 8.41 -22.14
N GLU A 162 -8.44 9.38 -23.00
CA GLU A 162 -7.11 9.75 -23.47
C GLU A 162 -6.22 10.20 -22.32
N ALA A 163 -6.74 11.04 -21.42
CA ALA A 163 -6.02 11.47 -20.22
C ALA A 163 -5.67 10.28 -19.29
N SER A 164 -6.61 9.32 -19.16
CA SER A 164 -6.41 8.11 -18.36
C SER A 164 -5.37 7.17 -18.97
N ASP A 165 -5.37 7.01 -20.30
CA ASP A 165 -4.38 6.20 -21.00
C ASP A 165 -2.99 6.83 -20.95
N GLN A 166 -2.89 8.16 -21.13
CA GLN A 166 -1.64 8.91 -21.02
C GLN A 166 -1.05 8.79 -19.60
N PHE A 167 -1.86 9.01 -18.56
CA PHE A 167 -1.43 8.86 -17.16
C PHE A 167 -0.91 7.44 -16.87
N SER A 168 -1.60 6.44 -17.39
CA SER A 168 -1.20 5.03 -17.22
C SER A 168 0.12 4.72 -17.91
N TYR A 169 0.30 5.24 -19.12
CA TYR A 169 1.58 5.15 -19.83
C TYR A 169 2.72 5.78 -19.03
N GLU A 170 2.52 6.99 -18.52
CA GLU A 170 3.52 7.71 -17.73
C GLU A 170 3.88 6.97 -16.44
N SER A 171 2.89 6.38 -15.74
CA SER A 171 3.13 5.55 -14.56
C SER A 171 4.06 4.38 -14.89
N HIS A 172 3.83 3.67 -16.01
CA HIS A 172 4.70 2.58 -16.45
C HIS A 172 6.12 3.07 -16.83
N GLN A 173 6.24 4.21 -17.51
CA GLN A 173 7.54 4.73 -17.90
C GLN A 173 8.37 5.19 -16.68
N LYS A 174 7.73 5.89 -15.73
CA LYS A 174 8.35 6.27 -14.44
C LYS A 174 8.84 5.04 -13.69
N ALA A 175 8.00 4.00 -13.57
CA ALA A 175 8.36 2.77 -12.87
C ALA A 175 9.48 1.99 -13.58
N ALA A 176 9.45 1.90 -14.90
CA ALA A 176 10.49 1.24 -15.67
C ALA A 176 11.86 1.93 -15.49
N ASN A 177 11.89 3.26 -15.54
CA ASN A 177 13.09 4.06 -15.30
C ASN A 177 13.60 3.90 -13.85
N ALA A 178 12.70 3.87 -12.86
CA ALA A 178 13.07 3.66 -11.45
C ALA A 178 13.71 2.27 -11.23
N ILE A 179 13.14 1.22 -11.83
CA ILE A 179 13.71 -0.14 -11.78
C ILE A 179 15.09 -0.19 -12.45
N GLU A 180 15.24 0.42 -13.63
CA GLU A 180 16.50 0.45 -14.36
C GLU A 180 17.60 1.15 -13.56
N LYS A 181 17.26 2.24 -12.88
CA LYS A 181 18.16 2.97 -11.97
C LYS A 181 18.37 2.28 -10.62
N GLY A 182 17.68 1.18 -10.36
CA GLY A 182 17.79 0.41 -9.11
C GLY A 182 17.23 1.14 -7.88
N LEU A 183 16.28 2.09 -8.07
CA LEU A 183 15.78 2.93 -6.98
C LEU A 183 14.98 2.15 -5.91
N PHE A 184 14.51 0.95 -6.21
CA PHE A 184 13.77 0.11 -5.28
C PHE A 184 14.62 -0.96 -4.59
N LYS A 185 15.92 -1.08 -4.92
CA LYS A 185 16.78 -2.16 -4.40
C LYS A 185 16.96 -2.11 -2.88
N ASP A 186 17.03 -0.91 -2.31
CA ASP A 186 17.28 -0.73 -0.88
C ASP A 186 16.03 -0.98 -0.02
N GLU A 187 14.86 -1.14 -0.63
CA GLU A 187 13.58 -1.34 0.08
C GLU A 187 12.98 -2.72 -0.15
N ILE A 188 13.36 -3.42 -1.23
CA ILE A 188 12.82 -4.74 -1.57
C ILE A 188 13.66 -5.84 -0.91
N VAL A 189 13.01 -6.68 -0.13
CA VAL A 189 13.57 -7.92 0.42
C VAL A 189 13.48 -9.00 -0.65
N PRO A 190 14.60 -9.56 -1.12
CA PRO A 190 14.56 -10.72 -1.99
C PRO A 190 13.97 -11.93 -1.25
N VAL A 191 12.92 -12.53 -1.78
CA VAL A 191 12.24 -13.67 -1.17
C VAL A 191 12.39 -14.89 -2.07
N THR A 192 12.95 -15.97 -1.53
CA THR A 192 13.05 -17.25 -2.24
C THR A 192 11.79 -18.07 -2.01
N VAL A 193 11.05 -18.30 -3.08
CA VAL A 193 9.83 -19.10 -3.10
C VAL A 193 10.14 -20.51 -3.53
N GLU A 194 9.77 -21.50 -2.72
CA GLU A 194 9.82 -22.91 -3.06
C GLU A 194 8.44 -23.41 -3.50
N GLU A 195 8.31 -23.83 -4.72
CA GLU A 195 7.10 -24.48 -5.25
C GLU A 195 7.28 -25.99 -5.27
N VAL A 196 6.37 -26.68 -4.59
CA VAL A 196 6.34 -28.16 -4.54
C VAL A 196 5.13 -28.64 -5.33
N PHE A 197 5.37 -29.50 -6.31
CA PHE A 197 4.31 -30.08 -7.15
C PHE A 197 4.61 -31.54 -7.50
N VAL A 198 3.63 -32.22 -8.05
CA VAL A 198 3.79 -33.60 -8.53
C VAL A 198 3.96 -33.57 -10.04
N GLN A 199 5.06 -34.18 -10.54
CA GLN A 199 5.32 -34.38 -11.96
C GLN A 199 5.64 -35.85 -12.16
N ASP A 200 4.96 -36.53 -13.09
CA ASP A 200 5.12 -37.95 -13.39
C ASP A 200 5.06 -38.87 -12.14
N GLY A 201 4.14 -38.55 -11.23
CA GLY A 201 3.94 -39.30 -9.98
C GLY A 201 5.01 -39.05 -8.90
N LYS A 202 5.96 -38.15 -9.12
CA LYS A 202 7.04 -37.82 -8.19
C LYS A 202 6.92 -36.41 -7.67
N LYS A 203 7.27 -36.21 -6.39
CA LYS A 203 7.40 -34.87 -5.79
C LYS A 203 8.59 -34.15 -6.46
N VAL A 204 8.31 -32.96 -7.00
CA VAL A 204 9.33 -32.07 -7.57
C VAL A 204 9.29 -30.76 -6.83
N SER A 205 10.45 -30.19 -6.49
CA SER A 205 10.59 -28.87 -5.91
C SER A 205 11.35 -27.97 -6.88
N LYS A 206 10.85 -26.73 -7.06
CA LYS A 206 11.55 -25.66 -7.78
C LYS A 206 11.60 -24.44 -6.88
N SER A 207 12.74 -23.77 -6.85
CA SER A 207 12.86 -22.48 -6.15
C SER A 207 13.17 -21.37 -7.15
N HIS A 208 12.64 -20.18 -6.86
CA HIS A 208 12.96 -18.95 -7.58
C HIS A 208 12.95 -17.79 -6.59
N THR A 209 13.72 -16.74 -6.90
CA THR A 209 13.76 -15.53 -6.07
C THR A 209 12.91 -14.45 -6.72
N VAL A 210 12.07 -13.81 -5.92
CA VAL A 210 11.26 -12.64 -6.31
C VAL A 210 11.87 -11.41 -5.63
N ASP A 211 12.54 -10.58 -6.41
CA ASP A 211 13.31 -9.41 -5.95
C ASP A 211 13.01 -8.13 -6.72
N MET A 212 11.99 -8.16 -7.60
CA MET A 212 11.58 -7.04 -8.43
C MET A 212 10.07 -7.00 -8.62
N ASP A 213 9.48 -5.80 -8.61
CA ASP A 213 8.06 -5.60 -8.89
C ASP A 213 7.71 -6.09 -10.30
N GLU A 214 6.76 -7.02 -10.39
CA GLU A 214 6.45 -7.74 -11.63
C GLU A 214 5.44 -7.02 -12.53
N GLY A 215 4.80 -5.94 -12.02
CA GLY A 215 3.67 -5.27 -12.69
C GLY A 215 4.07 -4.49 -13.95
N VAL A 216 5.28 -3.98 -14.01
CA VAL A 216 5.71 -2.98 -14.99
C VAL A 216 5.72 -3.52 -16.42
N ARG A 217 5.10 -2.77 -17.33
CA ARG A 217 5.04 -3.05 -18.77
C ARG A 217 5.88 -2.04 -19.53
N ARG A 218 7.16 -2.30 -19.70
CA ARG A 218 8.13 -1.39 -20.32
C ARG A 218 7.77 -1.02 -21.76
N GLU A 219 7.22 -1.99 -22.51
CA GLU A 219 6.89 -1.86 -23.93
C GLU A 219 5.49 -1.30 -24.18
N THR A 220 4.77 -0.85 -23.13
CA THR A 220 3.43 -0.29 -23.35
C THR A 220 3.49 1.05 -24.07
N THR A 221 2.48 1.35 -24.88
CA THR A 221 2.32 2.63 -25.58
C THR A 221 0.90 3.17 -25.39
N VAL A 222 0.70 4.45 -25.58
CA VAL A 222 -0.64 5.07 -25.52
C VAL A 222 -1.56 4.44 -26.57
N GLU A 223 -1.04 4.13 -27.77
CA GLU A 223 -1.82 3.49 -28.84
C GLU A 223 -2.23 2.05 -28.46
N ALA A 224 -1.40 1.33 -27.72
CA ALA A 224 -1.77 0.00 -27.22
C ALA A 224 -2.85 0.09 -26.15
N LEU A 225 -2.74 1.06 -25.23
CA LEU A 225 -3.73 1.32 -24.20
C LEU A 225 -5.08 1.76 -24.77
N SER A 226 -5.09 2.63 -25.79
CA SER A 226 -6.31 3.14 -26.44
C SER A 226 -7.17 2.04 -27.09
N LYS A 227 -6.56 0.91 -27.48
CA LYS A 227 -7.26 -0.25 -28.08
C LYS A 227 -7.95 -1.15 -27.03
N LEU A 228 -7.70 -0.94 -25.75
CA LEU A 228 -8.32 -1.74 -24.69
C LEU A 228 -9.81 -1.40 -24.56
N ARG A 229 -10.62 -2.44 -24.35
CA ARG A 229 -12.06 -2.27 -24.13
C ARG A 229 -12.33 -1.81 -22.69
N PRO A 230 -13.38 -1.01 -22.46
CA PRO A 230 -13.87 -0.73 -21.09
C PRO A 230 -14.12 -2.02 -20.33
N ALA A 231 -13.71 -2.05 -19.05
CA ALA A 231 -13.73 -3.26 -18.24
C ALA A 231 -14.97 -3.38 -17.33
N PHE A 232 -15.62 -2.26 -16.99
CA PHE A 232 -16.65 -2.23 -15.95
C PHE A 232 -18.02 -1.72 -16.42
N LYS A 233 -18.07 -0.82 -17.39
CA LYS A 233 -19.31 -0.20 -17.90
C LYS A 233 -19.30 -0.22 -19.42
N LEU A 234 -20.39 -0.63 -20.05
CA LEU A 234 -20.53 -0.53 -21.49
C LEU A 234 -20.48 0.95 -21.90
N GLY A 235 -19.61 1.27 -22.85
CA GLY A 235 -19.36 2.67 -23.26
C GLY A 235 -18.61 3.50 -22.20
N GLY A 236 -18.09 2.87 -21.13
CA GLY A 236 -17.24 3.52 -20.14
C GLY A 236 -15.83 3.80 -20.64
N ILE A 237 -15.00 4.40 -19.76
CA ILE A 237 -13.61 4.75 -20.10
C ILE A 237 -12.57 3.96 -19.34
N VAL A 238 -12.95 3.30 -18.23
CA VAL A 238 -12.00 2.59 -17.38
C VAL A 238 -11.67 1.23 -17.97
N THR A 239 -10.38 0.98 -18.20
CA THR A 239 -9.89 -0.25 -18.81
C THR A 239 -8.99 -1.03 -17.85
N ALA A 240 -8.62 -2.24 -18.23
CA ALA A 240 -7.60 -2.99 -17.51
C ALA A 240 -6.22 -2.30 -17.53
N GLY A 241 -5.94 -1.44 -18.52
CA GLY A 241 -4.69 -0.68 -18.62
C GLY A 241 -4.67 0.58 -17.77
N SER A 242 -5.85 1.15 -17.44
CA SER A 242 -6.00 2.32 -16.60
C SER A 242 -6.46 2.01 -15.18
N SER A 243 -6.35 0.74 -14.77
CA SER A 243 -6.66 0.22 -13.44
C SER A 243 -5.41 -0.35 -12.79
N SER A 244 -5.27 -0.23 -11.47
CA SER A 244 -4.22 -0.89 -10.72
C SER A 244 -4.31 -2.40 -10.86
N GLN A 245 -3.17 -3.07 -10.84
CA GLN A 245 -3.11 -4.51 -10.99
C GLN A 245 -3.43 -5.21 -9.67
N MET A 246 -4.24 -6.28 -9.71
CA MET A 246 -4.37 -7.20 -8.59
C MET A 246 -3.02 -7.80 -8.26
N SER A 247 -2.64 -7.77 -7.00
CA SER A 247 -1.27 -8.01 -6.59
C SER A 247 -1.15 -8.70 -5.24
N ASP A 248 0.01 -9.30 -5.02
CA ASP A 248 0.43 -9.91 -3.76
C ASP A 248 1.60 -9.11 -3.18
N GLY A 249 1.65 -8.91 -1.86
CA GLY A 249 2.76 -8.20 -1.24
C GLY A 249 2.65 -8.04 0.27
N ALA A 250 3.80 -7.71 0.88
CA ALA A 250 3.95 -7.40 2.29
C ALA A 250 4.90 -6.21 2.48
N ALA A 251 4.60 -5.31 3.41
CA ALA A 251 5.44 -4.16 3.71
C ALA A 251 5.32 -3.78 5.18
N PHE A 252 6.46 -3.53 5.86
CA PHE A 252 6.50 -3.23 7.28
C PHE A 252 7.54 -2.17 7.60
N VAL A 253 7.23 -1.35 8.60
CA VAL A 253 8.14 -0.40 9.22
C VAL A 253 8.32 -0.72 10.70
N LEU A 254 9.48 -0.34 11.24
CA LEU A 254 9.78 -0.38 12.66
C LEU A 254 9.60 1.02 13.24
N VAL A 255 8.67 1.13 14.19
CA VAL A 255 8.34 2.38 14.88
C VAL A 255 8.87 2.31 16.30
N MET A 256 9.61 3.33 16.73
CA MET A 256 10.20 3.42 18.06
C MET A 256 9.93 4.75 18.72
N SER A 257 9.91 4.74 20.06
CA SER A 257 10.02 5.97 20.86
C SER A 257 11.42 6.58 20.77
N GLU A 258 11.53 7.88 21.06
CA GLU A 258 12.81 8.58 21.11
C GLU A 258 13.80 7.94 22.10
N GLU A 259 13.30 7.54 23.26
CA GLU A 259 14.08 6.85 24.29
C GLU A 259 14.69 5.55 23.72
N MET A 260 13.89 4.73 23.05
CA MET A 260 14.32 3.42 22.59
C MET A 260 15.32 3.50 21.44
N PHE A 261 15.11 4.35 20.41
CA PHE A 261 16.08 4.44 19.34
C PHE A 261 17.44 5.00 19.83
N LYS A 262 17.42 5.92 20.83
CA LYS A 262 18.66 6.41 21.46
C LYS A 262 19.37 5.33 22.26
N GLN A 263 18.61 4.53 23.03
CA GLN A 263 19.16 3.41 23.81
C GLN A 263 19.83 2.36 22.90
N LEU A 264 19.21 2.06 21.76
CA LEU A 264 19.74 1.11 20.78
C LEU A 264 20.79 1.71 19.83
N GLY A 265 21.06 3.02 19.91
CA GLY A 265 22.00 3.69 19.02
C GLY A 265 21.57 3.74 17.55
N VAL A 266 20.28 3.55 17.26
CA VAL A 266 19.72 3.55 15.91
C VAL A 266 19.40 4.97 15.47
N LYS A 267 19.59 5.29 14.18
CA LYS A 267 19.22 6.59 13.63
C LYS A 267 17.80 6.54 13.08
N PRO A 268 16.92 7.45 13.50
CA PRO A 268 15.59 7.53 12.92
C PRO A 268 15.66 8.05 11.47
N ILE A 269 14.75 7.57 10.64
CA ILE A 269 14.61 7.97 9.24
C ILE A 269 13.66 9.16 9.13
N ALA A 270 12.51 9.06 9.81
CA ALA A 270 11.44 10.03 9.75
C ALA A 270 10.51 9.93 10.96
N ARG A 271 9.63 10.93 11.10
CA ARG A 271 8.45 10.82 11.95
C ARG A 271 7.18 11.02 11.13
N MET A 272 6.11 10.35 11.50
CA MET A 272 4.79 10.67 10.97
C MET A 272 4.27 11.89 11.73
N VAL A 273 4.08 13.01 11.05
CA VAL A 273 3.56 14.26 11.66
C VAL A 273 2.11 14.06 12.04
N THR A 274 1.30 13.59 11.10
CA THR A 274 -0.12 13.30 11.28
C THR A 274 -0.60 12.24 10.31
N CYS A 275 -1.76 11.65 10.60
CA CYS A 275 -2.51 10.82 9.67
C CYS A 275 -4.00 11.05 9.90
N THR A 276 -4.74 11.37 8.84
CA THR A 276 -6.17 11.69 8.92
C THR A 276 -6.96 10.88 7.91
N SER A 277 -8.24 10.68 8.19
CA SER A 277 -9.17 10.08 7.25
C SER A 277 -10.38 10.99 6.99
N GLY A 278 -10.97 10.84 5.81
CA GLY A 278 -12.18 11.54 5.40
C GLY A 278 -13.20 10.56 4.83
N GLY A 279 -14.49 10.82 5.05
CA GLY A 279 -15.59 10.11 4.43
C GLY A 279 -16.16 10.87 3.24
N VAL A 280 -16.55 10.14 2.18
CA VAL A 280 -17.21 10.65 0.99
C VAL A 280 -18.36 9.71 0.59
N ASP A 281 -19.21 10.12 -0.33
CA ASP A 281 -20.21 9.23 -0.91
C ASP A 281 -19.52 7.97 -1.49
N PRO A 282 -19.97 6.77 -1.13
CA PRO A 282 -19.40 5.50 -1.64
C PRO A 282 -19.32 5.42 -3.16
N LEU A 283 -20.26 6.04 -3.89
CA LEU A 283 -20.25 6.11 -5.35
C LEU A 283 -18.99 6.82 -5.88
N TYR A 284 -18.47 7.77 -5.11
CA TYR A 284 -17.30 8.57 -5.47
C TYR A 284 -16.10 8.28 -4.56
N MET A 285 -15.93 7.03 -4.11
CA MET A 285 -14.85 6.68 -3.17
C MET A 285 -13.48 7.13 -3.65
N GLY A 286 -13.26 7.19 -4.96
CA GLY A 286 -11.97 7.57 -5.57
C GLY A 286 -11.46 8.95 -5.14
N ILE A 287 -12.36 9.88 -4.78
CA ILE A 287 -11.99 11.23 -4.33
C ILE A 287 -11.82 11.34 -2.81
N GLY A 288 -11.83 10.25 -2.06
CA GLY A 288 -11.60 10.26 -0.61
C GLY A 288 -10.37 11.06 -0.16
N PRO A 289 -9.24 11.05 -0.89
CA PRO A 289 -8.09 11.91 -0.59
C PRO A 289 -8.40 13.41 -0.54
N VAL A 290 -9.34 13.90 -1.35
CA VAL A 290 -9.73 15.33 -1.39
C VAL A 290 -10.27 15.80 -0.04
N GLU A 291 -10.89 14.89 0.72
CA GLU A 291 -11.35 15.17 2.09
C GLU A 291 -10.27 14.94 3.15
N ALA A 292 -9.35 13.99 2.92
CA ALA A 292 -8.33 13.65 3.90
C ALA A 292 -7.14 14.63 3.89
N ILE A 293 -6.69 15.06 2.70
CA ILE A 293 -5.52 15.95 2.54
C ILE A 293 -5.65 17.26 3.29
N PRO A 294 -6.75 18.05 3.16
CA PRO A 294 -6.89 19.32 3.89
C PRO A 294 -6.88 19.13 5.40
N LYS A 295 -7.48 18.02 5.89
CA LYS A 295 -7.46 17.71 7.33
C LYS A 295 -6.03 17.41 7.80
N ALA A 296 -5.26 16.64 7.03
CA ALA A 296 -3.87 16.33 7.36
C ALA A 296 -3.01 17.60 7.40
N LEU A 297 -3.12 18.45 6.38
CA LEU A 297 -2.39 19.74 6.32
C LEU A 297 -2.74 20.64 7.50
N SER A 298 -4.02 20.78 7.80
CA SER A 298 -4.49 21.57 8.94
C SER A 298 -3.96 21.07 10.27
N GLN A 299 -4.00 19.76 10.52
CA GLN A 299 -3.47 19.16 11.75
C GLN A 299 -1.94 19.27 11.86
N ALA A 300 -1.24 19.20 10.74
CA ALA A 300 0.20 19.36 10.68
C ALA A 300 0.65 20.82 10.82
N GLY A 301 -0.27 21.80 10.67
CA GLY A 301 0.06 23.21 10.57
C GLY A 301 0.85 23.56 9.32
N LEU A 302 0.69 22.78 8.24
CA LEU A 302 1.40 22.90 6.97
C LEU A 302 0.45 23.39 5.86
N LYS A 303 1.05 23.98 4.83
CA LYS A 303 0.39 24.28 3.56
C LYS A 303 0.71 23.17 2.53
N LEU A 304 -0.10 23.06 1.49
CA LEU A 304 0.16 22.12 0.40
C LEU A 304 1.52 22.37 -0.27
N SER A 305 1.93 23.65 -0.35
CA SER A 305 3.25 24.05 -0.88
C SER A 305 4.45 23.57 -0.06
N ASP A 306 4.24 23.15 1.18
CA ASP A 306 5.31 22.63 2.04
C ASP A 306 5.56 21.13 1.78
N ILE A 307 4.62 20.47 1.08
CA ILE A 307 4.73 19.06 0.69
C ILE A 307 5.55 18.94 -0.59
N GLU A 308 6.75 18.44 -0.47
CA GLU A 308 7.72 18.35 -1.57
C GLU A 308 7.51 17.12 -2.46
N GLN A 309 6.82 16.10 -1.94
CA GLN A 309 6.49 14.87 -2.67
C GLN A 309 5.23 14.21 -2.13
N THR A 310 4.45 13.60 -3.02
CA THR A 310 3.24 12.85 -2.68
C THR A 310 3.26 11.47 -3.34
N GLU A 311 3.08 10.43 -2.54
CA GLU A 311 2.72 9.10 -3.02
C GLU A 311 1.19 8.96 -2.93
N LEU A 312 0.53 9.04 -4.08
CA LEU A 312 -0.91 8.88 -4.26
C LEU A 312 -1.18 7.47 -4.79
N ASN A 313 -1.99 6.68 -4.10
CA ASN A 313 -2.38 5.38 -4.63
C ASN A 313 -3.19 5.53 -5.93
N GLU A 314 -2.67 4.94 -7.01
CA GLU A 314 -3.31 4.91 -8.33
C GLU A 314 -4.25 3.70 -8.42
N ALA A 315 -5.37 3.71 -7.69
CA ALA A 315 -6.35 2.63 -7.83
C ALA A 315 -6.90 2.58 -9.27
N PHE A 316 -7.15 3.75 -9.84
CA PHE A 316 -7.52 3.98 -11.25
C PHE A 316 -6.91 5.30 -11.73
N ALA A 317 -6.55 5.38 -13.01
CA ALA A 317 -5.97 6.60 -13.60
C ALA A 317 -6.91 7.81 -13.47
N CYS A 318 -8.21 7.62 -13.82
CA CYS A 318 -9.19 8.68 -13.70
C CYS A 318 -9.39 9.16 -12.27
N GLN A 319 -9.30 8.26 -11.29
CA GLN A 319 -9.36 8.62 -9.88
C GLN A 319 -8.14 9.43 -9.45
N ALA A 320 -6.93 9.02 -9.84
CA ALA A 320 -5.71 9.74 -9.50
C ALA A 320 -5.70 11.15 -10.12
N LEU A 321 -6.09 11.27 -11.38
CA LEU A 321 -6.23 12.56 -12.08
C LEU A 321 -7.24 13.48 -11.39
N ALA A 322 -8.41 12.95 -11.00
CA ALA A 322 -9.42 13.72 -10.28
C ALA A 322 -8.90 14.23 -8.92
N VAL A 323 -8.18 13.38 -8.17
CA VAL A 323 -7.57 13.80 -6.89
C VAL A 323 -6.50 14.88 -7.10
N ILE A 324 -5.62 14.72 -8.09
CA ILE A 324 -4.59 15.71 -8.40
C ILE A 324 -5.23 17.06 -8.74
N GLN A 325 -6.26 17.05 -9.59
CA GLN A 325 -6.98 18.25 -10.00
C GLN A 325 -7.68 18.94 -8.82
N GLU A 326 -8.50 18.20 -8.06
CA GLU A 326 -9.34 18.76 -6.99
C GLU A 326 -8.53 19.17 -5.75
N SER A 327 -7.42 18.48 -5.45
CA SER A 327 -6.54 18.81 -4.33
C SER A 327 -5.48 19.85 -4.69
N GLY A 328 -5.31 20.21 -5.95
CA GLY A 328 -4.28 21.14 -6.41
C GLY A 328 -2.85 20.59 -6.25
N LEU A 329 -2.70 19.25 -6.27
CA LEU A 329 -1.39 18.62 -6.20
C LEU A 329 -0.56 18.95 -7.45
N ASN A 330 0.75 19.17 -7.27
CA ASN A 330 1.66 19.31 -8.40
C ASN A 330 1.93 17.92 -9.04
N PRO A 331 1.52 17.67 -10.30
CA PRO A 331 1.73 16.38 -10.96
C PRO A 331 3.19 15.93 -11.03
N ASP A 332 4.13 16.88 -11.09
CA ASP A 332 5.57 16.58 -11.18
C ASP A 332 6.15 16.02 -9.89
N THR A 333 5.45 16.20 -8.76
CA THR A 333 5.84 15.71 -7.44
C THR A 333 4.99 14.52 -6.97
N VAL A 334 4.05 14.06 -7.82
CA VAL A 334 3.22 12.89 -7.53
C VAL A 334 3.81 11.65 -8.19
N ASN A 335 3.99 10.58 -7.40
CA ASN A 335 4.40 9.26 -7.89
C ASN A 335 5.58 9.34 -8.86
N VAL A 336 6.65 9.98 -8.43
CA VAL A 336 7.81 10.30 -9.30
C VAL A 336 8.52 9.04 -9.84
N ASN A 337 8.31 7.90 -9.18
CA ASN A 337 8.85 6.59 -9.57
C ASN A 337 7.76 5.63 -10.09
N GLY A 338 6.62 6.18 -10.55
CA GLY A 338 5.46 5.40 -10.94
C GLY A 338 4.60 4.94 -9.76
N GLY A 339 3.36 4.58 -10.01
CA GLY A 339 2.39 4.20 -8.99
C GLY A 339 1.76 2.83 -9.24
N ALA A 340 0.60 2.59 -8.63
CA ALA A 340 -0.03 1.28 -8.56
C ALA A 340 -0.50 0.71 -9.92
N ILE A 341 -0.73 1.55 -10.92
CA ILE A 341 -1.05 1.09 -12.28
C ILE A 341 0.11 0.26 -12.84
N ALA A 342 1.32 0.73 -12.62
CA ALA A 342 2.54 0.06 -13.06
C ALA A 342 3.04 -0.98 -12.05
N LEU A 343 3.16 -0.59 -10.77
CA LEU A 343 3.81 -1.38 -9.73
C LEU A 343 2.87 -2.38 -9.05
N GLY A 344 1.54 -2.19 -9.15
CA GLY A 344 0.55 -3.04 -8.49
C GLY A 344 0.02 -2.48 -7.16
N HIS A 345 -1.12 -3.06 -6.72
CA HIS A 345 -1.88 -2.60 -5.55
C HIS A 345 -2.31 -3.78 -4.67
N PRO A 346 -1.40 -4.37 -3.88
CA PRO A 346 -1.79 -5.33 -2.84
C PRO A 346 -2.48 -4.56 -1.70
N LEU A 347 -3.81 -4.64 -1.63
CA LEU A 347 -4.69 -3.70 -0.89
C LEU A 347 -4.17 -3.33 0.50
N GLY A 348 -4.12 -4.28 1.42
CA GLY A 348 -3.72 -4.03 2.82
C GLY A 348 -2.25 -3.65 2.99
N CYS A 349 -1.38 -4.04 2.06
CA CYS A 349 0.04 -3.72 2.03
C CYS A 349 0.32 -2.30 1.55
N THR A 350 -0.51 -1.77 0.64
CA THR A 350 -0.22 -0.57 -0.16
C THR A 350 0.18 0.64 0.66
N GLY A 351 -0.55 0.95 1.74
CA GLY A 351 -0.24 2.13 2.55
C GLY A 351 1.16 2.11 3.17
N ALA A 352 1.63 0.96 3.61
CA ALA A 352 2.98 0.78 4.13
C ALA A 352 4.04 0.81 3.01
N LYS A 353 3.74 0.17 1.86
CA LYS A 353 4.59 0.22 0.66
C LYS A 353 4.84 1.67 0.22
N LEU A 354 3.78 2.46 0.06
CA LEU A 354 3.88 3.86 -0.34
C LEU A 354 4.67 4.70 0.68
N SER A 355 4.50 4.41 1.99
CA SER A 355 5.28 5.08 3.04
C SER A 355 6.77 4.81 2.91
N ILE A 356 7.17 3.56 2.67
CA ILE A 356 8.57 3.17 2.48
C ILE A 356 9.15 3.82 1.21
N GLN A 357 8.41 3.80 0.10
CA GLN A 357 8.82 4.44 -1.16
C GLN A 357 9.00 5.95 -0.99
N LEU A 358 8.03 6.61 -0.36
CA LEU A 358 8.10 8.05 -0.06
C LEU A 358 9.36 8.39 0.75
N LEU A 359 9.61 7.68 1.85
CA LEU A 359 10.73 7.95 2.74
C LEU A 359 12.10 7.77 2.04
N ASN A 360 12.22 6.73 1.22
CA ASN A 360 13.43 6.49 0.44
C ASN A 360 13.65 7.58 -0.61
N GLU A 361 12.60 8.04 -1.29
CA GLU A 361 12.70 9.09 -2.28
C GLU A 361 12.99 10.46 -1.65
N MET A 362 12.32 10.78 -0.54
CA MET A 362 12.64 12.00 0.24
C MET A 362 14.10 12.03 0.69
N LYS A 363 14.65 10.88 1.09
CA LYS A 363 16.09 10.75 1.42
C LYS A 363 16.96 11.03 0.21
N ARG A 364 16.68 10.44 -0.95
CA ARG A 364 17.46 10.64 -2.20
C ARG A 364 17.45 12.09 -2.66
N ARG A 365 16.30 12.78 -2.54
CA ARG A 365 16.11 14.17 -2.98
C ARG A 365 16.40 15.21 -1.91
N ASN A 366 16.80 14.78 -0.70
CA ASN A 366 16.99 15.65 0.47
C ASN A 366 15.77 16.53 0.78
N GLN A 367 14.57 15.94 0.65
CA GLN A 367 13.29 16.58 0.92
C GLN A 367 12.91 16.45 2.40
N LYS A 368 12.15 17.41 2.92
CA LYS A 368 11.76 17.47 4.33
C LYS A 368 10.37 16.88 4.59
N TYR A 369 9.36 17.33 3.84
CA TYR A 369 7.97 16.89 4.03
C TYR A 369 7.45 16.14 2.82
N GLY A 370 6.81 15.00 3.09
CA GLY A 370 6.14 14.20 2.08
C GLY A 370 4.82 13.66 2.59
N MET A 371 3.96 13.26 1.67
CA MET A 371 2.62 12.78 1.96
C MET A 371 2.34 11.45 1.27
N VAL A 372 1.69 10.53 2.00
CA VAL A 372 1.05 9.34 1.43
C VAL A 372 -0.46 9.53 1.49
N THR A 373 -1.15 9.28 0.40
CA THR A 373 -2.61 9.36 0.37
C THR A 373 -3.21 8.26 -0.49
N ALA A 374 -4.40 7.80 -0.11
CA ALA A 374 -5.11 6.74 -0.80
C ALA A 374 -6.62 6.91 -0.71
N CYS A 375 -7.33 6.58 -1.79
CA CYS A 375 -8.75 6.32 -1.75
C CYS A 375 -9.01 4.96 -1.08
N VAL A 376 -10.17 4.82 -0.45
CA VAL A 376 -10.53 3.65 0.35
C VAL A 376 -11.94 3.20 0.01
N GLY A 377 -12.12 1.91 -0.22
CA GLY A 377 -13.41 1.32 -0.48
C GLY A 377 -14.47 1.70 0.56
N GLY A 378 -15.73 1.77 0.16
CA GLY A 378 -16.84 2.19 1.01
C GLY A 378 -16.97 3.71 1.18
N GLY A 379 -16.23 4.53 0.39
CA GLY A 379 -16.35 5.98 0.40
C GLY A 379 -15.48 6.66 1.46
N GLN A 380 -14.18 6.36 1.49
CA GLN A 380 -13.24 6.97 2.41
C GLN A 380 -11.95 7.40 1.70
N GLY A 381 -11.16 8.24 2.36
CA GLY A 381 -9.79 8.55 2.01
C GLY A 381 -8.91 8.65 3.24
N ILE A 382 -7.59 8.54 3.05
CA ILE A 382 -6.59 8.70 4.10
C ILE A 382 -5.44 9.57 3.59
N ALA A 383 -4.84 10.37 4.47
CA ALA A 383 -3.62 11.11 4.18
C ALA A 383 -2.69 11.11 5.41
N GLY A 384 -1.45 10.65 5.21
CA GLY A 384 -0.39 10.67 6.22
C GLY A 384 0.74 11.58 5.79
N ILE A 385 1.16 12.50 6.65
CA ILE A 385 2.29 13.41 6.40
C ILE A 385 3.49 12.97 7.21
N TYR A 386 4.63 12.88 6.54
CA TYR A 386 5.92 12.51 7.10
C TYR A 386 6.90 13.68 7.06
N GLU A 387 7.71 13.78 8.10
CA GLU A 387 8.90 14.64 8.14
C GLU A 387 10.14 13.75 8.18
N ARG A 388 11.04 13.92 7.22
CA ARG A 388 12.35 13.28 7.19
C ARG A 388 13.29 13.97 8.18
N LEU A 389 14.15 13.20 8.81
CA LEU A 389 15.12 13.65 9.81
C LEU A 389 16.55 13.66 9.26
#